data_7d5b364fc2e40bbbcd2602a8c6c988e4
#
_entry.id   7d5b364fc2e40bbbcd2602a8c6c988e4
#
_cell.length_a   1.000
_cell.length_b   1.000
_cell.length_c   1.000
_cell.angle_alpha   90.00
_cell.angle_beta   90.00
_cell.angle_gamma   90.00
#
_symmetry.space_group_name_H-M   'P 1'
#
loop_
_entity.id
_entity.type
_entity.pdbx_description
1 polymer ?
#
loop_
_entity_poly.entity_id
_entity_poly.type
_entity_poly.pdbx_seq_one_letter_code
_entity_poly.pdbx_strand_id
1 'polypeptide(L)'
;MGLRDPAGKAQWYEDAGIPVIPNYGLSTIRRAINRYGTAPQLQMAIKEMSELTKAICNLQRAVTFNYRNGAKIKVAHESVREEIADVYVMLAQLVEIIGKPEEVQQIVLEKLDQLKGCLDDGEVRSE
;
A
#
# COMPACT_ATOMS: atom_id res chain seq x y z
N MET A 1 8.50 -3.20 -18.11
CA MET A 1 9.11 -4.36 -18.63
C MET A 1 10.31 -4.84 -17.86
N GLY A 2 11.31 -4.09 -17.63
CA GLY A 2 12.57 -4.53 -17.04
C GLY A 2 12.58 -4.81 -15.54
N LEU A 3 11.44 -4.91 -14.90
CA LEU A 3 11.34 -5.05 -13.45
C LEU A 3 11.21 -6.48 -12.95
N ARG A 4 11.26 -7.43 -13.85
CA ARG A 4 11.14 -8.85 -13.49
C ARG A 4 12.41 -9.35 -12.85
N ASP A 5 12.29 -9.98 -11.71
CA ASP A 5 13.40 -10.70 -11.16
C ASP A 5 13.41 -12.16 -11.71
N PRO A 6 14.57 -12.84 -11.66
CA PRO A 6 14.66 -14.20 -12.17
C PRO A 6 13.77 -15.21 -11.45
N ALA A 7 13.32 -14.91 -10.23
CA ALA A 7 12.48 -15.79 -9.45
C ALA A 7 10.99 -15.58 -9.72
N GLY A 8 10.61 -14.63 -10.58
CA GLY A 8 9.24 -14.37 -10.92
C GLY A 8 8.45 -13.57 -9.88
N LYS A 9 9.11 -12.99 -8.89
CA LYS A 9 8.44 -12.21 -7.85
C LYS A 9 7.77 -10.96 -8.40
N ALA A 10 8.41 -10.30 -9.36
CA ALA A 10 7.82 -9.13 -10.01
C ALA A 10 6.54 -9.48 -10.74
N GLN A 11 6.51 -10.63 -11.39
CA GLN A 11 5.31 -11.11 -12.08
C GLN A 11 4.17 -11.36 -11.09
N TRP A 12 4.47 -11.91 -9.92
CA TRP A 12 3.46 -12.09 -8.89
C TRP A 12 2.83 -10.77 -8.46
N TYR A 13 3.63 -9.74 -8.28
CA TYR A 13 3.14 -8.41 -7.91
C TYR A 13 2.29 -7.80 -9.01
N GLU A 14 2.71 -7.95 -10.26
CA GLU A 14 1.95 -7.46 -11.40
C GLU A 14 0.57 -8.14 -11.48
N ASP A 15 0.54 -9.45 -11.30
CA ASP A 15 -0.69 -10.23 -11.34
C ASP A 15 -1.65 -9.84 -10.21
N ALA A 16 -1.11 -9.50 -9.05
CA ALA A 16 -1.90 -9.04 -7.91
C ALA A 16 -2.32 -7.56 -8.01
N GLY A 17 -1.84 -6.84 -9.04
CA GLY A 17 -2.11 -5.41 -9.16
C GLY A 17 -1.35 -4.55 -8.18
N ILE A 18 -0.34 -5.10 -7.51
CA ILE A 18 0.48 -4.38 -6.53
C ILE A 18 1.65 -3.71 -7.27
N PRO A 19 1.88 -2.40 -7.08
CA PRO A 19 3.01 -1.74 -7.71
C PRO A 19 4.34 -2.34 -7.25
N VAL A 20 5.25 -2.53 -8.19
CA VAL A 20 6.60 -3.06 -7.91
C VAL A 20 7.56 -1.89 -7.78
N ILE A 21 8.33 -1.86 -6.69
CA ILE A 21 9.40 -0.87 -6.51
C ILE A 21 10.58 -1.31 -7.39
N PRO A 22 10.98 -0.52 -8.39
CA PRO A 22 12.12 -0.89 -9.21
C PRO A 22 13.44 -0.76 -8.43
N ASN A 23 14.51 -1.40 -8.94
CA ASN A 23 15.80 -1.42 -8.26
C ASN A 23 16.35 -0.02 -7.97
N TYR A 24 16.18 0.93 -8.89
CA TYR A 24 16.59 2.32 -8.63
C TYR A 24 15.77 2.94 -7.49
N GLY A 25 14.54 2.52 -7.33
CA GLY A 25 13.70 2.98 -6.23
C GLY A 25 14.22 2.53 -4.88
N LEU A 26 14.71 1.29 -4.78
CA LEU A 26 15.33 0.80 -3.54
C LEU A 26 16.56 1.61 -3.17
N SER A 27 17.40 1.95 -4.15
CA SER A 27 18.55 2.83 -3.94
C SER A 27 18.12 4.20 -3.41
N THR A 28 17.08 4.77 -3.99
CA THR A 28 16.51 6.05 -3.57
C THR A 28 15.99 5.99 -2.13
N ILE A 29 15.29 4.93 -1.79
CA ILE A 29 14.76 4.70 -0.44
C ILE A 29 15.89 4.65 0.58
N ARG A 30 16.95 3.90 0.29
CA ARG A 30 18.13 3.81 1.18
C ARG A 30 18.82 5.15 1.36
N ARG A 31 18.92 5.93 0.29
CA ARG A 31 19.48 7.28 0.36
C ARG A 31 18.66 8.21 1.24
N ALA A 32 17.33 8.11 1.15
CA ALA A 32 16.45 8.91 1.98
C ALA A 32 16.61 8.57 3.47
N ILE A 33 16.67 7.29 3.80
CA ILE A 33 16.88 6.83 5.17
C ILE A 33 18.23 7.32 5.70
N ASN A 34 19.30 7.23 4.89
CA ASN A 34 20.62 7.67 5.28
C ASN A 34 20.69 9.18 5.46
N ARG A 35 19.99 9.93 4.60
CA ARG A 35 20.03 11.40 4.66
C ARG A 35 19.24 11.96 5.82
N TYR A 36 18.02 11.49 6.03
CA TYR A 36 17.11 12.05 7.01
C TYR A 36 17.13 11.33 8.35
N GLY A 37 17.55 10.08 8.36
CA GLY A 37 17.63 9.26 9.56
C GLY A 37 16.35 8.45 9.80
N THR A 38 16.49 7.42 10.62
CA THR A 38 15.41 6.50 10.92
C THR A 38 14.22 7.18 11.62
N ALA A 39 14.49 7.96 12.66
CA ALA A 39 13.41 8.58 13.45
C ALA A 39 12.55 9.54 12.64
N PRO A 40 13.11 10.47 11.83
CA PRO A 40 12.30 11.31 10.96
C PRO A 40 11.50 10.51 9.91
N GLN A 41 12.06 9.42 9.38
CA GLN A 41 11.36 8.61 8.39
C GLN A 41 10.21 7.80 9.01
N LEU A 42 10.35 7.33 10.25
CA LEU A 42 9.23 6.73 10.98
C LEU A 42 8.11 7.75 11.20
N GLN A 43 8.48 8.97 11.54
CA GLN A 43 7.51 10.05 11.72
C GLN A 43 6.80 10.40 10.41
N MET A 44 7.54 10.42 9.31
CA MET A 44 6.97 10.65 7.99
C MET A 44 5.98 9.55 7.60
N ALA A 45 6.28 8.30 7.93
CA ALA A 45 5.37 7.19 7.68
C ALA A 45 4.03 7.39 8.42
N ILE A 46 4.09 7.81 9.68
CA ILE A 46 2.88 8.12 10.46
C ILE A 46 2.08 9.22 9.78
N LYS A 47 2.75 10.27 9.34
CA LYS A 47 2.11 11.40 8.65
C LYS A 47 1.40 10.93 7.37
N GLU A 48 2.09 10.18 6.52
CA GLU A 48 1.50 9.73 5.26
C GLU A 48 0.33 8.77 5.47
N MET A 49 0.41 7.88 6.46
CA MET A 49 -0.72 7.03 6.82
C MET A 49 -1.91 7.84 7.33
N SER A 50 -1.67 8.92 8.06
CA SER A 50 -2.71 9.84 8.51
C SER A 50 -3.38 10.56 7.33
N GLU A 51 -2.60 10.97 6.34
CA GLU A 51 -3.12 11.62 5.14
C GLU A 51 -3.98 10.65 4.31
N LEU A 52 -3.57 9.39 4.23
CA LEU A 52 -4.39 8.37 3.57
C LEU A 52 -5.72 8.18 4.32
N THR A 53 -5.68 8.10 5.63
CA THR A 53 -6.89 7.99 6.46
C THR A 53 -7.84 9.15 6.17
N LYS A 54 -7.31 10.37 6.13
CA LYS A 54 -8.10 11.57 5.83
C LYS A 54 -8.72 11.51 4.44
N ALA A 55 -7.95 11.08 3.45
CA ALA A 55 -8.44 10.95 2.08
C ALA A 55 -9.58 9.92 1.97
N ILE A 56 -9.46 8.79 2.67
CA ILE A 56 -10.50 7.77 2.72
C ILE A 56 -11.77 8.32 3.36
N CYS A 57 -11.65 9.04 4.48
CA CYS A 57 -12.79 9.67 5.13
C CYS A 57 -13.48 10.68 4.21
N ASN A 58 -12.70 11.46 3.47
CA ASN A 58 -13.25 12.41 2.50
C ASN A 58 -14.00 11.70 1.37
N LEU A 59 -13.46 10.57 0.89
CA LEU A 59 -14.14 9.75 -0.11
C LEU A 59 -15.47 9.21 0.42
N GLN A 60 -15.49 8.68 1.63
CA GLN A 60 -16.72 8.20 2.27
C GLN A 60 -17.77 9.30 2.33
N ARG A 61 -17.39 10.52 2.72
CA ARG A 61 -18.32 11.66 2.76
C ARG A 61 -18.81 12.03 1.37
N ALA A 62 -17.92 12.04 0.38
CA ALA A 62 -18.29 12.37 -0.99
C ALA A 62 -19.32 11.38 -1.53
N VAL A 63 -19.11 10.08 -1.31
CA VAL A 63 -20.03 9.03 -1.76
C VAL A 63 -21.36 9.10 -1.01
N THR A 64 -21.33 9.36 0.30
CA THR A 64 -22.53 9.36 1.15
C THR A 64 -23.38 10.61 0.97
N PHE A 65 -22.75 11.79 1.01
CA PHE A 65 -23.47 13.07 1.06
C PHE A 65 -23.47 13.83 -0.26
N ASN A 66 -22.57 13.51 -1.18
CA ASN A 66 -22.43 14.18 -2.47
C ASN A 66 -22.53 13.19 -3.63
N TYR A 67 -23.28 12.12 -3.45
CA TYR A 67 -23.34 11.03 -4.43
C TYR A 67 -23.79 11.48 -5.84
N ARG A 68 -24.49 12.61 -5.96
CA ARG A 68 -24.90 13.18 -7.25
C ARG A 68 -23.85 14.07 -7.88
N ASN A 69 -22.79 14.38 -7.14
CA ASN A 69 -21.70 15.23 -7.65
C ASN A 69 -20.53 14.36 -8.10
N GLY A 70 -20.61 13.91 -9.36
CA GLY A 70 -19.58 13.03 -9.92
C GLY A 70 -18.18 13.65 -9.94
N ALA A 71 -18.09 14.97 -10.16
CA ALA A 71 -16.79 15.65 -10.15
C ALA A 71 -16.14 15.59 -8.78
N LYS A 72 -16.91 15.76 -7.71
CA LYS A 72 -16.41 15.72 -6.34
C LYS A 72 -15.96 14.32 -5.96
N ILE A 73 -16.71 13.30 -6.37
CA ILE A 73 -16.35 11.88 -6.16
C ILE A 73 -15.07 11.55 -6.91
N LYS A 74 -14.92 12.02 -8.15
CA LYS A 74 -13.72 11.81 -8.96
C LYS A 74 -12.48 12.38 -8.27
N VAL A 75 -12.56 13.62 -7.80
CA VAL A 75 -11.45 14.28 -7.08
C VAL A 75 -11.08 13.49 -5.82
N ALA A 76 -12.08 13.01 -5.08
CA ALA A 76 -11.84 12.20 -3.89
C ALA A 76 -11.12 10.88 -4.21
N HIS A 77 -11.49 10.21 -5.30
CA HIS A 77 -10.78 9.01 -5.75
C HIS A 77 -9.33 9.30 -6.13
N GLU A 78 -9.10 10.39 -6.86
CA GLU A 78 -7.76 10.80 -7.26
C GLU A 78 -6.88 11.08 -6.02
N SER A 79 -7.44 11.74 -5.03
CA SER A 79 -6.75 12.02 -3.77
C SER A 79 -6.37 10.72 -3.05
N VAL A 80 -7.26 9.74 -2.98
CA VAL A 80 -6.96 8.44 -2.37
C VAL A 80 -5.83 7.73 -3.12
N ARG A 81 -5.85 7.75 -4.46
CA ARG A 81 -4.77 7.12 -5.25
C ARG A 81 -3.42 7.74 -4.94
N GLU A 82 -3.36 9.06 -4.86
CA GLU A 82 -2.12 9.77 -4.55
C GLU A 82 -1.59 9.39 -3.17
N GLU A 83 -2.48 9.36 -2.18
CA GLU A 83 -2.09 8.98 -0.83
C GLU A 83 -1.72 7.50 -0.71
N ILE A 84 -2.35 6.61 -1.47
CA ILE A 84 -1.93 5.21 -1.56
C ILE A 84 -0.49 5.14 -2.06
N ALA A 85 -0.15 5.90 -3.09
CA ALA A 85 1.21 5.91 -3.64
C ALA A 85 2.23 6.40 -2.59
N ASP A 86 1.90 7.47 -1.86
CA ASP A 86 2.77 7.98 -0.81
C ASP A 86 2.99 6.95 0.29
N VAL A 87 1.92 6.29 0.74
CA VAL A 87 2.01 5.24 1.75
C VAL A 87 2.80 4.04 1.23
N TYR A 88 2.65 3.71 -0.05
CA TYR A 88 3.41 2.62 -0.66
C TYR A 88 4.92 2.86 -0.55
N VAL A 89 5.36 4.07 -0.87
CA VAL A 89 6.77 4.46 -0.75
C VAL A 89 7.21 4.40 0.71
N MET A 90 6.37 4.83 1.63
CA MET A 90 6.68 4.76 3.06
C MET A 90 6.73 3.32 3.58
N LEU A 91 5.85 2.44 3.10
CA LEU A 91 5.90 1.02 3.46
C LEU A 91 7.23 0.39 3.02
N ALA A 92 7.71 0.73 1.83
CA ALA A 92 9.01 0.26 1.36
C ALA A 92 10.14 0.75 2.28
N GLN A 93 10.07 2.00 2.74
CA GLN A 93 11.05 2.53 3.70
C GLN A 93 10.96 1.81 5.04
N LEU A 94 9.76 1.55 5.54
CA LEU A 94 9.56 0.83 6.81
C LEU A 94 10.15 -0.58 6.74
N VAL A 95 9.92 -1.29 5.64
CA VAL A 95 10.49 -2.63 5.46
C VAL A 95 12.02 -2.58 5.49
N GLU A 96 12.60 -1.57 4.84
CA GLU A 96 14.07 -1.37 4.83
C GLU A 96 14.61 -1.05 6.22
N ILE A 97 13.90 -0.23 6.98
CA ILE A 97 14.30 0.17 8.34
C ILE A 97 14.19 -1.01 9.32
N ILE A 98 13.07 -1.71 9.29
CA ILE A 98 12.79 -2.81 10.22
C ILE A 98 13.56 -4.07 9.84
N GLY A 99 13.76 -4.27 8.54
CA GLY A 99 14.47 -5.44 8.02
C GLY A 99 13.58 -6.67 7.88
N LYS A 100 14.20 -7.76 7.45
CA LYS A 100 13.56 -9.06 7.25
C LYS A 100 12.36 -9.00 6.30
N PRO A 101 12.57 -8.48 5.07
CA PRO A 101 11.48 -8.34 4.10
C PRO A 101 10.81 -9.68 3.77
N GLU A 102 11.53 -10.78 3.81
CA GLU A 102 10.99 -12.12 3.55
C GLU A 102 9.98 -12.54 4.62
N GLU A 103 10.20 -12.17 5.88
CA GLU A 103 9.25 -12.43 6.95
C GLU A 103 7.98 -11.61 6.78
N VAL A 104 8.11 -10.35 6.37
CA VAL A 104 6.95 -9.50 6.08
C VAL A 104 6.13 -10.11 4.95
N GLN A 105 6.79 -10.56 3.89
CA GLN A 105 6.12 -11.19 2.76
C GLN A 105 5.39 -12.46 3.17
N GLN A 106 6.02 -13.29 3.98
CA GLN A 106 5.40 -14.51 4.49
C GLN A 106 4.14 -14.20 5.31
N ILE A 107 4.20 -13.18 6.15
CA ILE A 107 3.05 -12.75 6.95
C ILE A 107 1.92 -12.24 6.04
N VAL A 108 2.25 -11.51 4.97
CA VAL A 108 1.25 -11.08 3.99
C VAL A 108 0.50 -12.27 3.40
N LEU A 109 1.23 -13.32 3.01
CA LEU A 109 0.63 -14.53 2.45
C LEU A 109 -0.28 -15.23 3.48
N GLU A 110 0.14 -15.29 4.73
CA GLU A 110 -0.66 -15.86 5.82
C GLU A 110 -1.95 -15.05 6.03
N LYS A 111 -1.86 -13.71 5.98
CA LYS A 111 -3.02 -12.84 6.11
C LYS A 111 -3.99 -13.02 4.96
N LEU A 112 -3.49 -13.21 3.75
CA LEU A 112 -4.34 -13.49 2.60
C LEU A 112 -5.07 -14.83 2.74
N ASP A 113 -4.38 -15.85 3.25
CA ASP A 113 -5.01 -17.14 3.53
C ASP A 113 -6.11 -17.02 4.59
N GLN A 114 -5.86 -16.24 5.64
CA GLN A 114 -6.87 -15.97 6.66
C GLN A 114 -8.09 -15.27 6.08
N LEU A 115 -7.87 -14.28 5.22
CA LEU A 115 -8.95 -13.58 4.55
C LEU A 115 -9.75 -14.52 3.66
N LYS A 116 -9.08 -15.37 2.90
CA LYS A 116 -9.73 -16.39 2.07
C LYS A 116 -10.58 -17.31 2.92
N GLY A 117 -10.06 -17.79 4.04
CA GLY A 117 -10.79 -18.64 4.97
C GLY A 117 -12.07 -17.97 5.51
N CYS A 118 -11.99 -16.70 5.88
CA CYS A 118 -13.15 -15.94 6.33
C CYS A 118 -14.19 -15.79 5.24
N LEU A 119 -13.80 -15.58 3.98
CA LEU A 119 -14.71 -15.48 2.86
C LEU A 119 -15.38 -16.82 2.57
N ASP A 120 -14.62 -17.90 2.56
CA ASP A 120 -15.14 -19.24 2.34
C ASP A 120 -16.15 -19.64 3.43
N ASP A 121 -15.83 -19.36 4.70
CA ASP A 121 -16.75 -19.59 5.83
C ASP A 121 -18.02 -18.75 5.70
N GLY A 122 -17.89 -17.49 5.28
CA GLY A 122 -19.03 -16.61 5.04
C GLY A 122 -19.94 -17.12 3.93
N GLU A 123 -19.37 -17.66 2.87
CA GLU A 123 -20.12 -18.26 1.76
C GLU A 123 -20.92 -19.49 2.22
N VAL A 124 -20.29 -20.35 3.03
CA VAL A 124 -20.95 -21.52 3.59
C VAL A 124 -22.11 -21.12 4.50
N ARG A 125 -21.92 -20.08 5.33
CA ARG A 125 -22.95 -19.60 6.26
C ARG A 125 -24.12 -18.93 5.59
N SER A 126 -23.91 -18.34 4.42
CA SER A 126 -24.98 -17.64 3.71
C SER A 126 -25.95 -18.59 2.99
N GLU A 127 -25.64 -19.86 2.95
CA GLU A 127 -26.52 -20.90 2.47
C GLU A 127 -27.51 -21.33 3.57
#